data_78d3b8204b234fee30be41eda7e26ab6
#
_entry.id   78d3b8204b234fee30be41eda7e26ab6
#
_cell.length_a   1.000
_cell.length_b   1.000
_cell.length_c   1.000
_cell.angle_alpha   90.00
_cell.angle_beta   90.00
_cell.angle_gamma   90.00
#
_symmetry.space_group_name_H-M   'P 1'
#
loop_
_entity.id
_entity.type
_entity.pdbx_description
1 polymer ?
#
loop_
_entity_poly.entity_id
_entity_poly.type
_entity_poly.pdbx_seq_one_letter_code
_entity_poly.pdbx_strand_id
1 'polypeptide(L)' 'MTKEIFLRQLKGNTLVSKGETNHWVVLDTKPEVGGHSAGTTPKELMLMSLAGCTSMDVIAILKKKRSPVAGFECRVK' A
#
# COMPACT_ATOMS: atom_id res chain seq x y z
N MET A 1 10.96 -15.87 -8.30
CA MET A 1 10.40 -15.97 -6.95
C MET A 1 8.89 -15.79 -7.01
N THR A 2 8.15 -16.73 -6.48
CA THR A 2 6.69 -16.71 -6.54
C THR A 2 6.14 -16.21 -5.21
N LYS A 3 5.28 -15.20 -5.26
CA LYS A 3 4.59 -14.70 -4.07
C LYS A 3 3.10 -14.85 -4.24
N GLU A 4 2.44 -15.29 -3.21
CA GLU A 4 1.02 -15.55 -3.23
C GLU A 4 0.27 -14.49 -2.42
N ILE A 5 -0.80 -14.00 -2.99
CA ILE A 5 -1.68 -13.01 -2.35
C ILE A 5 -3.06 -13.61 -2.23
N PHE A 6 -3.65 -13.50 -1.05
CA PHE A 6 -5.00 -13.94 -0.79
C PHE A 6 -5.92 -12.72 -0.70
N LEU A 7 -7.07 -12.79 -1.37
CA LEU A 7 -8.06 -11.72 -1.37
C LEU A 7 -9.45 -12.30 -1.15
N ARG A 8 -10.21 -11.66 -0.29
CA ARG A 8 -11.58 -12.10 0.02
C ARG A 8 -12.53 -10.92 0.00
N GLN A 9 -13.70 -11.13 -0.59
CA GLN A 9 -14.81 -10.18 -0.55
C GLN A 9 -15.52 -10.29 0.80
N LEU A 10 -15.74 -9.15 1.45
CA LEU A 10 -16.53 -9.11 2.67
C LEU A 10 -17.98 -8.75 2.33
N LYS A 11 -18.19 -7.61 1.69
CA LYS A 11 -19.53 -7.17 1.33
C LYS A 11 -19.40 -6.12 0.20
N GLY A 12 -20.15 -6.33 -0.90
CA GLY A 12 -20.06 -5.42 -2.03
C GLY A 12 -18.63 -5.31 -2.54
N ASN A 13 -18.09 -4.11 -2.62
CA ASN A 13 -16.74 -3.86 -3.07
C ASN A 13 -15.71 -3.78 -1.93
N THR A 14 -16.14 -4.09 -0.71
CA THR A 14 -15.22 -4.12 0.43
C THR A 14 -14.46 -5.43 0.42
N LEU A 15 -13.15 -5.37 0.22
CA LEU A 15 -12.27 -6.51 0.10
C LEU A 15 -11.19 -6.47 1.16
N VAL A 16 -10.71 -7.64 1.57
CA VAL A 16 -9.53 -7.72 2.43
C VAL A 16 -8.52 -8.63 1.76
N SER A 17 -7.26 -8.25 1.87
CA SER A 17 -6.18 -8.97 1.21
C SER A 17 -4.98 -9.08 2.13
N LYS A 18 -4.22 -10.15 1.98
CA LYS A 18 -2.94 -10.29 2.67
C LYS A 18 -1.95 -11.04 1.79
N GLY A 19 -0.69 -10.78 2.02
CA GLY A 19 0.39 -11.49 1.36
C GLY A 19 1.14 -12.38 2.36
N GLU A 20 2.35 -12.74 2.01
CA GLU A 20 3.18 -13.63 2.83
C GLU A 20 3.60 -13.01 4.15
N THR A 21 3.62 -11.68 4.26
CA THR A 21 3.94 -10.99 5.52
C THR A 21 2.82 -11.10 6.55
N ASN A 22 1.69 -11.65 6.14
CA ASN A 22 0.55 -11.91 7.02
C ASN A 22 -0.10 -10.64 7.60
N HIS A 23 -0.03 -9.53 6.88
CA HIS A 23 -0.72 -8.29 7.24
C HIS A 23 -1.93 -8.09 6.35
N TRP A 24 -3.07 -7.76 6.97
CA TRP A 24 -4.30 -7.52 6.23
C TRP A 24 -4.37 -6.08 5.74
N VAL A 25 -4.83 -5.92 4.52
CA VAL A 25 -5.08 -4.61 3.91
C VAL A 25 -6.55 -4.57 3.48
N VAL A 26 -7.26 -3.52 3.86
CA VAL A 26 -8.66 -3.34 3.47
C VAL A 26 -8.72 -2.47 2.22
N LEU A 27 -9.40 -2.99 1.20
CA LEU A 27 -9.63 -2.30 -0.06
C LEU A 27 -11.11 -1.99 -0.19
N ASP A 28 -11.43 -0.79 -0.62
CA ASP A 28 -12.83 -0.41 -0.79
C ASP A 28 -12.95 0.72 -1.81
N THR A 29 -14.19 1.16 -2.03
CA THR A 29 -14.50 2.29 -2.91
C THR A 29 -15.55 3.15 -2.23
N LYS A 30 -15.95 4.23 -2.93
CA LYS A 30 -17.02 5.10 -2.45
C LYS A 30 -18.37 4.38 -2.47
N PRO A 31 -19.31 4.79 -1.59
CA PRO A 31 -20.66 4.19 -1.63
C PRO A 31 -21.34 4.33 -3.00
N GLU A 32 -21.06 5.41 -3.75
CA GLU A 32 -21.68 5.65 -5.05
C GLU A 32 -21.32 4.58 -6.09
N VAL A 33 -20.22 3.85 -5.87
CA VAL A 33 -19.80 2.78 -6.78
C VAL A 33 -19.79 1.41 -6.10
N GLY A 34 -20.61 1.23 -5.09
CA GLY A 34 -20.81 -0.06 -4.45
C GLY A 34 -19.93 -0.36 -3.25
N GLY A 35 -19.19 0.62 -2.76
CA GLY A 35 -18.33 0.44 -1.61
C GLY A 35 -18.91 1.01 -0.32
N HIS A 36 -18.09 1.03 0.72
CA HIS A 36 -18.48 1.51 2.05
C HIS A 36 -17.45 2.48 2.64
N SER A 37 -16.51 2.95 1.82
CA SER A 37 -15.41 3.84 2.27
C SER A 37 -14.68 3.28 3.50
N ALA A 38 -14.56 1.95 3.56
CA ALA A 38 -13.96 1.27 4.71
C ALA A 38 -12.45 1.11 4.60
N GLY A 39 -11.87 1.40 3.44
CA GLY A 39 -10.44 1.24 3.22
C GLY A 39 -9.95 2.06 2.04
N THR A 40 -8.71 1.84 1.67
CA THR A 40 -8.11 2.52 0.53
C THR A 40 -8.59 1.89 -0.79
N THR A 41 -8.61 2.70 -1.85
CA THR A 41 -8.95 2.15 -3.18
C THR A 41 -7.74 1.39 -3.73
N PRO A 42 -7.97 0.40 -4.63
CA PRO A 42 -6.86 -0.30 -5.27
C PRO A 42 -5.89 0.64 -6.00
N LYS A 43 -6.39 1.68 -6.64
CA LYS A 43 -5.53 2.66 -7.32
C LYS A 43 -4.65 3.41 -6.34
N GLU A 44 -5.21 3.84 -5.21
CA GLU A 44 -4.43 4.50 -4.16
C GLU A 44 -3.37 3.56 -3.60
N LEU A 45 -3.73 2.30 -3.37
CA LEU A 45 -2.79 1.32 -2.85
C LEU A 45 -1.64 1.07 -3.83
N MET A 46 -1.93 1.06 -5.13
CA MET A 46 -0.91 0.90 -6.15
C MET A 46 0.09 2.06 -6.10
N LEU A 47 -0.40 3.29 -5.94
CA LEU A 47 0.45 4.46 -5.80
C LEU A 47 1.24 4.42 -4.49
N MET A 48 0.62 3.96 -3.42
CA MET A 48 1.31 3.78 -2.14
C MET A 48 2.43 2.74 -2.26
N SER A 49 2.20 1.66 -2.99
CA SER A 49 3.21 0.63 -3.22
C SER A 49 4.42 1.19 -3.96
N LEU A 50 4.16 1.96 -5.01
CA LEU A 50 5.21 2.58 -5.79
C LEU A 50 6.02 3.58 -4.95
N ALA A 51 5.31 4.44 -4.23
CA ALA A 51 5.96 5.41 -3.36
C ALA A 51 6.77 4.72 -2.26
N GLY A 52 6.22 3.66 -1.68
CA GLY A 52 6.89 2.91 -0.62
C GLY A 52 8.16 2.23 -1.08
N CYS A 53 8.12 1.54 -2.22
CA CYS A 53 9.29 0.88 -2.77
C CYS A 53 10.40 1.88 -3.09
N THR A 54 10.04 2.98 -3.76
CA THR A 54 11.01 4.01 -4.12
C THR A 54 11.60 4.68 -2.87
N SER A 55 10.76 4.96 -1.88
CA SER A 55 11.20 5.60 -0.64
C SER A 55 12.15 4.70 0.15
N MET A 56 11.86 3.42 0.23
CA MET A 56 12.74 2.48 0.93
C MET A 56 14.11 2.39 0.28
N ASP A 57 14.17 2.43 -1.06
CA ASP A 57 15.43 2.44 -1.79
C ASP A 57 16.22 3.72 -1.51
N VAL A 58 15.54 4.87 -1.54
CA VAL A 58 16.19 6.16 -1.26
C VAL A 58 16.72 6.20 0.17
N ILE A 59 15.92 5.76 1.13
CA ILE A 59 16.33 5.73 2.55
C ILE A 59 17.54 4.82 2.73
N ALA A 60 17.55 3.66 2.06
CA ALA A 60 18.68 2.72 2.13
C ALA A 60 19.96 3.35 1.58
N ILE A 61 19.86 4.07 0.46
CA ILE A 61 21.01 4.75 -0.13
C ILE A 61 21.55 5.85 0.79
N LEU A 62 20.65 6.63 1.38
CA LEU A 62 21.04 7.70 2.30
C LEU A 62 21.73 7.15 3.53
N LYS A 63 21.22 6.04 4.06
CA LYS A 63 21.83 5.37 5.20
C LYS A 63 23.22 4.83 4.88
N LYS A 64 23.40 4.27 3.69
CA LYS A 64 24.68 3.75 3.22
C LYS A 64 25.69 4.86 3.06
N LYS A 65 25.26 6.05 2.64
CA LYS A 65 26.12 7.22 2.50
C LYS A 65 26.31 7.96 3.82
N ARG A 66 25.73 7.46 4.89
CA ARG A 66 25.79 8.07 6.23
C ARG A 66 25.28 9.51 6.26
N SER A 67 24.29 9.81 5.41
CA SER A 67 23.64 11.11 5.42
C SER A 67 22.63 11.18 6.56
N PRO A 68 22.68 12.19 7.41
CA PRO A 68 21.70 12.33 8.49
C PRO A 68 20.33 12.70 7.91
N VAL A 69 19.31 11.89 8.23
CA VAL A 69 17.93 12.14 7.79
C VAL A 69 17.04 12.14 9.01
N ALA A 70 16.45 13.31 9.31
CA ALA A 70 15.52 13.44 10.45
C ALA A 70 14.11 12.94 10.09
N GLY A 71 13.75 13.00 8.83
CA GLY A 71 12.45 12.54 8.37
C GLY A 71 12.41 12.43 6.87
N PHE A 72 11.34 11.81 6.36
CA PHE A 72 11.20 11.58 4.93
C PHE A 72 9.72 11.64 4.54
N GLU A 73 9.42 12.37 3.48
CA GLU A 73 8.07 12.43 2.92
C GLU A 73 8.13 12.27 1.42
N CYS A 74 7.10 11.65 0.86
CA CYS A 74 7.00 11.43 -0.57
C CYS A 74 5.57 11.64 -1.02
N ARG A 75 5.39 12.34 -2.14
CA ARG A 75 4.07 12.53 -2.75
C ARG A 75 4.09 12.05 -4.18
N VAL A 76 3.08 11.30 -4.54
CA VAL A 76 2.90 10.80 -5.91
C VAL A 76 1.57 11.36 -6.44
N LYS A 77 1.63 11.99 -7.59
CA LYS A 77 0.43 12.56 -8.22
C LYS A 77 0.13 11.89 -9.54
#